data_4ff0fff3991e7bda8e6a1695f6d81c6e
#
_entry.id   4ff0fff3991e7bda8e6a1695f6d81c6e
#
_cell.length_a   1.000
_cell.length_b   1.000
_cell.length_c   1.000
_cell.angle_alpha   90.00
_cell.angle_beta   90.00
_cell.angle_gamma   90.00
#
_symmetry.space_group_name_H-M   'P 1'
#
loop_
_entity.id
_entity.type
_entity.pdbx_description
1 polymer ?
#
loop_
_entity_poly.entity_id
_entity_poly.type
_entity_poly.pdbx_seq_one_letter_code
_entity_poly.pdbx_strand_id
1 'polypeptide(L)'
;GSHASLGYTEKRKALFLDGGHIYMYYARGGDSLNFSAQGPGNAVLIKSAYPWVDELSGPASLAQMLLNNPDALGHPRPSQKLCAGQTLLCKALGLKVPVWDAKRFDHEVLLVEHVGQTPAHIIQTTRLGIPHGRDEHLMYRFVDGAYAAYCTRNPLRRGQVEGRDYFVLS
;
A
#
# COMPACT_ATOMS: atom_id res chain seq x y z
N GLY A 1 -14.22 -6.96 6.37
CA GLY A 1 -13.10 -7.56 5.66
C GLY A 1 -11.73 -7.07 6.13
N SER A 2 -11.66 -6.22 7.17
CA SER A 2 -10.39 -5.82 7.80
C SER A 2 -9.90 -6.89 8.78
N HIS A 3 -8.58 -6.97 9.02
CA HIS A 3 -8.02 -7.78 10.10
C HIS A 3 -8.51 -7.31 11.48
N ALA A 4 -8.77 -6.02 11.66
CA ALA A 4 -9.32 -5.47 12.89
C ALA A 4 -10.71 -6.01 13.22
N SER A 5 -11.53 -6.37 12.21
CA SER A 5 -12.86 -6.95 12.43
C SER A 5 -12.83 -8.30 13.15
N LEU A 6 -11.67 -8.93 13.22
CA LEU A 6 -11.45 -10.18 13.97
C LEU A 6 -11.09 -9.94 15.45
N GLY A 7 -11.13 -8.69 15.92
CA GLY A 7 -10.80 -8.29 17.28
C GLY A 7 -9.30 -8.23 17.58
N TYR A 8 -8.97 -7.79 18.78
CA TYR A 8 -7.61 -7.68 19.27
C TYR A 8 -6.93 -9.04 19.43
N THR A 9 -5.67 -9.11 19.08
CA THR A 9 -4.70 -10.14 19.49
C THR A 9 -3.30 -9.51 19.50
N GLU A 10 -2.32 -10.12 20.17
CA GLU A 10 -0.93 -9.64 20.15
C GLU A 10 -0.37 -9.46 18.72
N LYS A 11 -0.72 -10.36 17.80
CA LYS A 11 -0.33 -10.27 16.38
C LYS A 11 -1.01 -9.11 15.62
N ARG A 12 -2.03 -8.50 16.19
CA ARG A 12 -2.79 -7.40 15.60
C ARG A 12 -2.75 -6.14 16.45
N LYS A 13 -1.97 -6.12 17.52
CA LYS A 13 -1.93 -5.03 18.49
C LYS A 13 -1.72 -3.66 17.83
N ALA A 14 -0.87 -3.57 16.82
CA ALA A 14 -0.60 -2.32 16.12
C ALA A 14 -1.83 -1.66 15.50
N LEU A 15 -2.88 -2.42 15.17
CA LEU A 15 -4.17 -1.87 14.69
C LEU A 15 -4.99 -1.18 15.79
N PHE A 16 -4.66 -1.42 17.06
CA PHE A 16 -5.40 -0.92 18.22
C PHE A 16 -4.58 0.08 19.04
N LEU A 17 -3.36 0.38 18.62
CA LEU A 17 -2.54 1.46 19.14
C LEU A 17 -2.94 2.79 18.49
N ASP A 18 -2.43 3.88 19.05
CA ASP A 18 -2.63 5.22 18.49
C ASP A 18 -2.18 5.31 17.03
N GLY A 19 -2.73 6.29 16.30
CA GLY A 19 -2.33 6.55 14.92
C GLY A 19 -0.83 6.74 14.76
N GLY A 20 -0.29 6.31 13.62
CA GLY A 20 1.12 6.39 13.31
C GLY A 20 1.94 5.15 13.69
N HIS A 21 1.31 4.05 14.07
CA HIS A 21 1.96 2.76 14.20
C HIS A 21 1.91 1.97 12.89
N ILE A 22 2.97 1.23 12.64
CA ILE A 22 3.11 0.33 11.49
C ILE A 22 2.49 -1.01 11.88
N TYR A 23 1.55 -1.49 11.06
CA TYR A 23 1.03 -2.84 11.14
C TYR A 23 1.48 -3.63 9.93
N MET A 24 2.28 -4.67 10.16
CA MET A 24 2.73 -5.57 9.11
C MET A 24 2.28 -7.00 9.36
N TYR A 25 1.99 -7.70 8.28
CA TYR A 25 1.67 -9.13 8.32
C TYR A 25 2.10 -9.82 7.03
N TYR A 26 2.25 -11.13 7.07
CA TYR A 26 2.53 -11.91 5.87
C TYR A 26 1.24 -12.08 5.06
N ALA A 27 1.24 -11.49 3.86
CA ALA A 27 0.22 -11.70 2.84
C ALA A 27 0.70 -12.74 1.82
N ARG A 28 -0.14 -13.06 0.85
CA ARG A 28 0.24 -13.97 -0.26
C ARG A 28 1.49 -13.43 -0.97
N GLY A 29 2.58 -14.15 -0.86
CA GLY A 29 3.85 -13.84 -1.50
C GLY A 29 4.80 -12.94 -0.71
N GLY A 30 4.49 -12.53 0.52
CA GLY A 30 5.42 -11.81 1.39
C GLY A 30 4.80 -10.74 2.29
N ASP A 31 5.61 -9.78 2.69
CA ASP A 31 5.27 -8.73 3.64
C ASP A 31 4.23 -7.74 3.10
N SER A 32 3.42 -7.17 3.98
CA SER A 32 2.47 -6.09 3.66
C SER A 32 2.52 -5.00 4.71
N LEU A 33 2.30 -3.75 4.29
CA LEU A 33 2.41 -2.54 5.08
C LEU A 33 1.03 -1.91 5.28
N ASN A 34 0.69 -1.63 6.54
CA ASN A 34 -0.46 -0.82 6.91
C ASN A 34 -0.04 0.25 7.92
N PHE A 35 -0.79 1.32 7.97
CA PHE A 35 -0.67 2.38 8.96
C PHE A 35 -1.90 2.35 9.87
N SER A 36 -1.71 2.33 11.20
CA SER A 36 -2.80 2.59 12.12
C SER A 36 -3.27 4.04 11.96
N ALA A 37 -4.56 4.24 12.02
CA ALA A 37 -5.20 5.56 11.96
C ALA A 37 -5.90 5.87 13.28
N GLN A 38 -6.46 7.05 13.40
CA GLN A 38 -7.18 7.46 14.60
C GLN A 38 -8.36 6.51 14.89
N GLY A 39 -8.43 6.05 16.12
CA GLY A 39 -9.46 5.14 16.63
C GLY A 39 -9.06 3.65 16.54
N PRO A 40 -9.46 2.84 17.53
CA PRO A 40 -9.11 1.43 17.62
C PRO A 40 -9.55 0.64 16.39
N GLY A 41 -8.63 -0.12 15.80
CA GLY A 41 -8.91 -0.96 14.64
C GLY A 41 -8.94 -0.24 13.29
N ASN A 42 -8.74 1.07 13.26
CA ASN A 42 -8.66 1.84 12.02
C ASN A 42 -7.25 1.77 11.45
N ALA A 43 -7.15 1.42 10.18
CA ALA A 43 -5.86 1.34 9.48
C ALA A 43 -6.03 1.51 7.98
N VAL A 44 -4.96 1.93 7.32
CA VAL A 44 -4.84 2.03 5.87
C VAL A 44 -3.81 1.04 5.36
N LEU A 45 -4.23 0.10 4.51
CA LEU A 45 -3.31 -0.79 3.79
C LEU A 45 -2.73 -0.05 2.58
N ILE A 46 -1.42 0.02 2.50
CA ILE A 46 -0.75 0.50 1.28
C ILE A 46 -0.66 -0.65 0.28
N LYS A 47 -1.57 -0.61 -0.68
CA LYS A 47 -1.72 -1.69 -1.67
C LYS A 47 -0.69 -1.63 -2.77
N SER A 48 -0.31 -0.44 -3.17
CA SER A 48 0.75 -0.15 -4.15
C SER A 48 1.22 1.29 -3.99
N ALA A 49 2.37 1.60 -4.54
CA ALA A 49 2.92 2.94 -4.66
C ALA A 49 3.64 3.09 -6.00
N TYR A 50 4.01 4.30 -6.34
CA TYR A 50 4.88 4.60 -7.47
C TYR A 50 6.23 5.07 -6.94
N PRO A 51 7.36 4.52 -7.41
CA PRO A 51 8.67 5.01 -7.01
C PRO A 51 8.89 6.42 -7.56
N TRP A 52 9.00 7.37 -6.65
CA TRP A 52 9.21 8.77 -6.96
C TRP A 52 10.67 9.14 -6.77
N VAL A 53 11.22 9.91 -7.70
CA VAL A 53 12.58 10.45 -7.63
C VAL A 53 12.49 11.97 -7.74
N ASP A 54 12.99 12.65 -6.75
CA ASP A 54 13.09 14.10 -6.65
C ASP A 54 14.41 14.51 -6.00
N GLU A 55 14.53 15.75 -5.57
CA GLU A 55 15.73 16.26 -4.89
C GLU A 55 15.99 15.59 -3.54
N LEU A 56 14.93 15.18 -2.81
CA LEU A 56 15.03 14.48 -1.55
C LEU A 56 15.30 12.99 -1.74
N SER A 57 14.52 12.35 -2.60
CA SER A 57 14.58 10.90 -2.81
C SER A 57 15.79 10.47 -3.64
N GLY A 58 16.28 11.31 -4.52
CA GLY A 58 17.48 11.10 -5.33
C GLY A 58 17.54 9.80 -6.15
N PRO A 59 18.44 9.69 -7.11
CA PRO A 59 18.58 8.48 -7.94
C PRO A 59 19.12 7.29 -7.13
N ALA A 60 19.83 7.52 -6.02
CA ALA A 60 20.35 6.46 -5.16
C ALA A 60 19.23 5.64 -4.51
N SER A 61 18.12 6.28 -4.14
CA SER A 61 16.93 5.60 -3.60
C SER A 61 16.33 4.64 -4.62
N LEU A 62 16.18 5.06 -5.86
CA LEU A 62 15.68 4.19 -6.94
C LEU A 62 16.64 3.03 -7.21
N ALA A 63 17.95 3.28 -7.24
CA ALA A 63 18.95 2.23 -7.41
C ALA A 63 18.85 1.17 -6.30
N GLN A 64 18.70 1.60 -5.04
CA GLN A 64 18.51 0.68 -3.92
C GLN A 64 17.21 -0.12 -4.04
N MET A 65 16.09 0.49 -4.44
CA MET A 65 14.82 -0.20 -4.68
C MET A 65 14.92 -1.26 -5.76
N LEU A 66 15.67 -1.00 -6.84
CA LEU A 66 15.94 -1.96 -7.91
C LEU A 66 16.74 -3.17 -7.40
N LEU A 67 17.77 -2.94 -6.59
CA LEU A 67 18.55 -4.00 -5.94
C LEU A 67 17.71 -4.86 -4.98
N ASN A 68 16.83 -4.23 -4.21
CA ASN A 68 15.99 -4.91 -3.24
C ASN A 68 14.91 -5.80 -3.88
N ASN A 69 14.47 -5.50 -5.10
CA ASN A 69 13.29 -6.13 -5.70
C ASN A 69 13.50 -6.55 -7.17
N PRO A 70 14.47 -7.44 -7.44
CA PRO A 70 14.63 -8.01 -8.78
C PRO A 70 13.40 -8.86 -9.18
N ASP A 71 13.30 -9.22 -10.46
CA ASP A 71 12.30 -10.17 -10.95
C ASP A 71 12.63 -11.60 -10.51
N ALA A 72 11.84 -12.58 -10.97
CA ALA A 72 12.04 -13.98 -10.62
C ALA A 72 13.33 -14.60 -11.22
N LEU A 73 13.91 -13.95 -12.23
CA LEU A 73 15.16 -14.36 -12.88
C LEU A 73 16.37 -13.59 -12.34
N GLY A 74 16.17 -12.68 -11.38
CA GLY A 74 17.23 -11.83 -10.83
C GLY A 74 17.51 -10.57 -11.63
N HIS A 75 16.75 -10.27 -12.69
CA HIS A 75 16.92 -9.05 -13.46
C HIS A 75 16.25 -7.84 -12.80
N PRO A 76 16.75 -6.62 -13.05
CA PRO A 76 16.09 -5.40 -12.59
C PRO A 76 14.67 -5.30 -13.14
N ARG A 77 13.69 -5.03 -12.25
CA ARG A 77 12.33 -4.74 -12.69
C ARG A 77 12.25 -3.38 -13.37
N PRO A 78 11.33 -3.18 -14.33
CA PRO A 78 10.96 -1.83 -14.74
C PRO A 78 10.56 -0.99 -13.51
N SER A 79 11.07 0.25 -13.41
CA SER A 79 10.86 1.11 -12.24
C SER A 79 9.38 1.25 -11.88
N GLN A 80 8.50 1.39 -12.87
CA GLN A 80 7.04 1.50 -12.68
C GLN A 80 6.40 0.24 -12.05
N LYS A 81 7.09 -0.89 -12.02
CA LYS A 81 6.62 -2.16 -11.45
C LYS A 81 7.19 -2.45 -10.06
N LEU A 82 8.15 -1.65 -9.58
CA LEU A 82 8.82 -1.89 -8.29
C LEU A 82 7.85 -1.95 -7.12
N CYS A 83 6.85 -1.07 -7.09
CA CYS A 83 5.89 -0.97 -6.01
C CYS A 83 4.44 -1.29 -6.45
N ALA A 84 4.26 -2.02 -7.55
CA ALA A 84 2.96 -2.29 -8.16
C ALA A 84 2.07 -3.27 -7.36
N GLY A 85 2.43 -3.62 -6.14
CA GLY A 85 1.65 -4.47 -5.23
C GLY A 85 2.23 -4.44 -3.83
N GLN A 86 1.44 -4.79 -2.81
CA GLN A 86 1.82 -4.67 -1.40
C GLN A 86 3.15 -5.38 -1.07
N THR A 87 3.37 -6.55 -1.62
CA THR A 87 4.60 -7.32 -1.37
C THR A 87 5.80 -6.77 -2.16
N LEU A 88 5.57 -6.28 -3.37
CA LEU A 88 6.61 -5.61 -4.16
C LEU A 88 7.02 -4.29 -3.52
N LEU A 89 6.06 -3.52 -2.97
CA LEU A 89 6.32 -2.31 -2.21
C LEU A 89 7.23 -2.61 -1.01
N CYS A 90 6.88 -3.58 -0.17
CA CYS A 90 7.69 -3.94 0.99
C CYS A 90 9.08 -4.43 0.59
N LYS A 91 9.20 -5.22 -0.48
CA LYS A 91 10.51 -5.63 -1.02
C LYS A 91 11.33 -4.44 -1.46
N ALA A 92 10.77 -3.54 -2.26
CA ALA A 92 11.46 -2.36 -2.77
C ALA A 92 12.00 -1.48 -1.64
N LEU A 93 11.21 -1.27 -0.59
CA LEU A 93 11.59 -0.46 0.59
C LEU A 93 12.39 -1.25 1.64
N GLY A 94 12.68 -2.53 1.44
CA GLY A 94 13.39 -3.35 2.42
C GLY A 94 12.61 -3.61 3.71
N LEU A 95 11.27 -3.47 3.70
CA LEU A 95 10.43 -3.63 4.89
C LEU A 95 10.12 -5.09 5.16
N LYS A 96 10.31 -5.51 6.42
CA LYS A 96 10.09 -6.89 6.89
C LYS A 96 9.23 -6.92 8.14
N VAL A 97 8.26 -7.84 8.20
CA VAL A 97 7.38 -8.02 9.37
C VAL A 97 8.17 -8.10 10.69
N PRO A 98 9.21 -8.95 10.86
CA PRO A 98 9.89 -9.07 12.14
C PRO A 98 10.62 -7.81 12.61
N VAL A 99 10.89 -6.89 11.67
CA VAL A 99 11.66 -5.67 11.95
C VAL A 99 10.75 -4.49 12.23
N TRP A 100 9.62 -4.39 11.51
CA TRP A 100 8.82 -3.17 11.45
C TRP A 100 7.44 -3.26 12.11
N ASP A 101 6.90 -4.46 12.33
CA ASP A 101 5.58 -4.59 12.94
C ASP A 101 5.55 -3.98 14.35
N ALA A 102 4.49 -3.24 14.64
CA ALA A 102 4.23 -2.51 15.88
C ALA A 102 5.21 -1.37 16.22
N LYS A 103 6.12 -0.99 15.32
CA LYS A 103 6.91 0.23 15.47
C LYS A 103 6.09 1.48 15.10
N ARG A 104 6.52 2.62 15.59
CA ARG A 104 6.02 3.92 15.12
C ARG A 104 6.80 4.37 13.89
N PHE A 105 6.17 5.23 13.07
CA PHE A 105 6.90 6.01 12.09
C PHE A 105 7.90 6.93 12.79
N ASP A 106 9.09 7.00 12.22
CA ASP A 106 10.23 7.73 12.74
C ASP A 106 10.82 8.60 11.62
N HIS A 107 11.06 9.87 11.92
CA HIS A 107 11.57 10.83 10.95
C HIS A 107 12.97 10.48 10.41
N GLU A 108 13.75 9.69 11.16
CA GLU A 108 15.11 9.34 10.78
C GLU A 108 15.18 8.12 9.86
N VAL A 109 14.19 7.22 9.93
CA VAL A 109 14.30 5.90 9.29
C VAL A 109 13.16 5.61 8.31
N LEU A 110 11.91 5.81 8.71
CA LEU A 110 10.72 5.60 7.88
C LEU A 110 9.64 6.58 8.31
N LEU A 111 9.32 7.51 7.45
CA LEU A 111 8.26 8.49 7.69
C LEU A 111 7.19 8.44 6.61
N VAL A 112 6.03 8.99 6.94
CA VAL A 112 4.96 9.33 6.00
C VAL A 112 4.73 10.82 6.11
N GLU A 113 4.92 11.51 5.02
CA GLU A 113 4.84 12.97 4.97
C GLU A 113 3.76 13.42 4.00
N HIS A 114 3.03 14.46 4.38
CA HIS A 114 2.11 15.15 3.50
C HIS A 114 2.86 16.24 2.74
N VAL A 115 3.12 16.01 1.46
CA VAL A 115 3.89 16.93 0.61
C VAL A 115 3.03 18.02 -0.03
N GLY A 116 1.80 18.21 0.40
CA GLY A 116 0.88 19.25 -0.10
C GLY A 116 0.32 18.99 -1.50
N GLN A 117 0.62 17.86 -2.11
CA GLN A 117 0.08 17.50 -3.42
C GLN A 117 -1.25 16.75 -3.26
N THR A 118 -2.24 17.15 -4.05
CA THR A 118 -3.53 16.46 -4.13
C THR A 118 -3.65 15.85 -5.54
N PRO A 119 -4.01 14.56 -5.64
CA PRO A 119 -4.30 13.95 -6.94
C PRO A 119 -5.41 14.72 -7.68
N ALA A 120 -5.23 14.98 -8.97
CA ALA A 120 -6.28 15.62 -9.78
C ALA A 120 -7.56 14.76 -9.83
N HIS A 121 -7.40 13.44 -9.82
CA HIS A 121 -8.50 12.49 -9.80
C HIS A 121 -8.16 11.31 -8.91
N ILE A 122 -9.09 10.91 -8.06
CA ILE A 122 -8.99 9.70 -7.24
C ILE A 122 -9.98 8.68 -7.76
N ILE A 123 -9.50 7.49 -8.08
CA ILE A 123 -10.35 6.37 -8.49
C ILE A 123 -10.75 5.60 -7.23
N GLN A 124 -12.03 5.66 -6.90
CA GLN A 124 -12.63 4.89 -5.82
C GLN A 124 -13.19 3.58 -6.36
N THR A 125 -12.84 2.44 -5.78
CA THR A 125 -13.25 1.13 -6.23
C THR A 125 -13.31 0.12 -5.09
N THR A 126 -13.70 -1.11 -5.37
CA THR A 126 -13.72 -2.19 -4.37
C THR A 126 -12.31 -2.64 -3.98
N ARG A 127 -12.18 -3.13 -2.74
CA ARG A 127 -10.94 -3.73 -2.24
C ARG A 127 -10.64 -5.05 -2.92
N LEU A 128 -9.35 -5.36 -3.06
CA LEU A 128 -8.89 -6.62 -3.66
C LEU A 128 -8.68 -7.69 -2.60
N GLY A 129 -9.09 -8.92 -2.91
CA GLY A 129 -8.83 -10.09 -2.05
C GLY A 129 -9.69 -10.16 -0.80
N ILE A 130 -10.82 -9.46 -0.76
CA ILE A 130 -11.82 -9.60 0.30
C ILE A 130 -12.69 -10.80 -0.05
N PRO A 131 -12.86 -11.78 0.85
CA PRO A 131 -13.74 -12.92 0.64
C PRO A 131 -15.20 -12.51 0.49
N HIS A 132 -15.96 -13.31 -0.23
CA HIS A 132 -17.41 -13.13 -0.36
C HIS A 132 -18.08 -13.14 1.04
N GLY A 133 -19.08 -12.26 1.21
CA GLY A 133 -19.78 -12.07 2.48
C GLY A 133 -18.99 -11.29 3.53
N ARG A 134 -17.87 -10.65 3.18
CA ARG A 134 -17.03 -9.87 4.10
C ARG A 134 -16.74 -8.46 3.60
N ASP A 135 -17.79 -7.73 3.24
CA ASP A 135 -17.71 -6.33 2.80
C ASP A 135 -16.94 -6.14 1.46
N GLU A 136 -16.91 -7.15 0.59
CA GLU A 136 -16.24 -7.12 -0.71
C GLU A 136 -16.81 -6.08 -1.66
N HIS A 137 -18.07 -5.68 -1.43
CA HIS A 137 -18.78 -4.67 -2.22
C HIS A 137 -18.43 -3.23 -1.81
N LEU A 138 -17.80 -3.02 -0.64
CA LEU A 138 -17.48 -1.68 -0.17
C LEU A 138 -16.35 -1.06 -1.02
N MET A 139 -16.58 0.19 -1.43
CA MET A 139 -15.68 0.98 -2.27
C MET A 139 -14.56 1.63 -1.45
N TYR A 140 -13.81 0.82 -0.69
CA TYR A 140 -12.78 1.27 0.24
C TYR A 140 -11.35 1.10 -0.31
N ARG A 141 -11.20 1.19 -1.61
CA ARG A 141 -9.91 1.29 -2.27
C ARG A 141 -9.87 2.57 -3.08
N PHE A 142 -8.84 3.37 -2.81
CA PHE A 142 -8.57 4.65 -3.44
C PHE A 142 -7.25 4.57 -4.20
N VAL A 143 -7.23 5.06 -5.43
CA VAL A 143 -6.07 5.03 -6.31
C VAL A 143 -5.93 6.38 -6.98
N ASP A 144 -4.72 6.95 -6.95
CA ASP A 144 -4.40 8.13 -7.75
C ASP A 144 -4.58 7.79 -9.24
N GLY A 145 -5.44 8.52 -9.92
CA GLY A 145 -5.80 8.29 -11.32
C GLY A 145 -4.59 8.34 -12.26
N ALA A 146 -3.62 9.22 -11.99
CA ALA A 146 -2.39 9.35 -12.77
C ALA A 146 -1.54 8.06 -12.75
N TYR A 147 -1.60 7.29 -11.67
CA TYR A 147 -0.81 6.07 -11.46
C TYR A 147 -1.63 4.78 -11.55
N ALA A 148 -2.91 4.85 -11.92
CA ALA A 148 -3.80 3.69 -11.95
C ALA A 148 -3.29 2.54 -12.82
N ALA A 149 -2.60 2.83 -13.93
CA ALA A 149 -2.02 1.84 -14.84
C ALA A 149 -0.88 1.02 -14.20
N TYR A 150 -0.25 1.55 -13.16
CA TYR A 150 0.92 0.95 -12.50
C TYR A 150 0.57 0.20 -11.22
N CYS A 151 -0.65 0.35 -10.70
CA CYS A 151 -1.06 -0.32 -9.48
C CYS A 151 -1.58 -1.75 -9.72
N THR A 152 -1.56 -2.59 -8.70
CA THR A 152 -2.21 -3.89 -8.67
C THR A 152 -3.60 -3.75 -8.07
N ARG A 153 -4.60 -4.13 -8.71
CA ARG A 153 -4.95 -4.38 -10.10
C ARG A 153 -5.40 -3.03 -10.65
N ASN A 154 -5.04 -2.68 -11.89
CA ASN A 154 -5.52 -1.44 -12.52
C ASN A 154 -7.07 -1.37 -12.47
N PRO A 155 -7.67 -0.38 -11.77
CA PRO A 155 -9.12 -0.25 -11.69
C PRO A 155 -9.76 0.19 -13.03
N LEU A 156 -8.97 0.82 -13.90
CA LEU A 156 -9.40 1.32 -15.21
C LEU A 156 -9.13 0.34 -16.36
N ARG A 157 -8.87 -0.93 -16.07
CA ARG A 157 -8.61 -1.93 -17.13
C ARG A 157 -9.84 -2.16 -17.98
N ARG A 158 -9.62 -2.68 -19.18
CA ARG A 158 -10.70 -3.03 -20.11
C ARG A 158 -11.83 -3.82 -19.43
N GLY A 159 -13.07 -3.42 -19.69
CA GLY A 159 -14.28 -4.04 -19.15
C GLY A 159 -14.77 -3.45 -17.83
N GLN A 160 -14.02 -2.52 -17.22
CA GLN A 160 -14.51 -1.77 -16.07
C GLN A 160 -15.34 -0.57 -16.54
N VAL A 161 -16.42 -0.27 -15.83
CA VAL A 161 -17.39 0.78 -16.17
C VAL A 161 -17.51 1.74 -15.01
N GLU A 162 -17.37 3.03 -15.30
CA GLU A 162 -17.59 4.11 -14.33
C GLU A 162 -19.05 4.10 -13.86
N GLY A 163 -19.25 4.43 -12.57
CA GLY A 163 -20.57 4.39 -11.92
C GLY A 163 -21.02 2.99 -11.48
N ARG A 164 -20.30 1.92 -11.90
CA ARG A 164 -20.57 0.53 -11.50
C ARG A 164 -19.37 -0.11 -10.79
N ASP A 165 -18.22 -0.11 -11.43
CA ASP A 165 -17.02 -0.80 -10.97
C ASP A 165 -16.02 0.15 -10.29
N TYR A 166 -16.11 1.42 -10.60
CA TYR A 166 -15.36 2.50 -10.00
C TYR A 166 -16.07 3.85 -10.12
N PHE A 167 -15.65 4.81 -9.30
CA PHE A 167 -16.05 6.22 -9.37
C PHE A 167 -14.81 7.08 -9.47
N VAL A 168 -14.93 8.22 -10.15
CA VAL A 168 -13.88 9.25 -10.19
C VAL A 168 -14.27 10.37 -9.23
N LEU A 169 -13.39 10.64 -8.28
CA LEU A 169 -13.52 11.74 -7.33
C LEU A 169 -12.54 12.84 -7.77
N SER A 170 -13.01 14.07 -7.84
CA SER A 170 -12.24 15.29 -8.15
C SER A 170 -12.05 16.13 -6.89
#